data_a4fa6db9bae7909c2250440fd5798411
#
_entry.id   a4fa6db9bae7909c2250440fd5798411
#
_cell.length_a   1.000
_cell.length_b   1.000
_cell.length_c   1.000
_cell.angle_alpha   90.00
_cell.angle_beta   90.00
_cell.angle_gamma   90.00
#
_symmetry.space_group_name_H-M   'P 1'
#
loop_
_entity.id
_entity.type
_entity.pdbx_description
1 polymer ?
#
loop_
_entity_poly.entity_id
_entity_poly.type
_entity_poly.pdbx_seq_one_letter_code
_entity_poly.pdbx_strand_id
1 'polypeptide(L)'
;HCMYKKKVFKKVEKKYNSYQEKGAVGLFMKLCHLQLEVNNYFNKFNKKTKVLEIGAGSSPHYAYISHAFGKYVFLEKSKFAINYLKKKFKKNKKIDYKSYNGKIIPFKENSFDRIILSHVLEHIPEPEVFLKDTMKKLKKNGILSISLPCDPGVLWRVGRFFLKILSVKKILNISNVEYDYLIASEHINSIFNLKSIIKYKY
;
A
#
# COMPACT_ATOMS: atom_id res chain seq x y z
N HIS A 1 -21.52 -7.42 12.03
CA HIS A 1 -20.04 -7.35 11.89
C HIS A 1 -19.60 -6.20 10.97
N CYS A 2 -20.19 -6.06 9.80
CA CYS A 2 -19.87 -4.99 8.83
C CYS A 2 -20.15 -3.57 9.36
N MET A 3 -21.18 -3.39 10.18
CA MET A 3 -21.59 -2.08 10.69
C MET A 3 -20.61 -1.53 11.75
N TYR A 4 -20.11 -2.38 12.65
CA TYR A 4 -19.13 -1.99 13.66
C TYR A 4 -17.78 -1.60 13.03
N LYS A 5 -17.29 -2.39 12.07
CA LYS A 5 -16.08 -2.09 11.27
C LYS A 5 -16.18 -0.71 10.61
N LYS A 6 -17.30 -0.42 9.94
CA LYS A 6 -17.54 0.89 9.30
C LYS A 6 -17.51 2.04 10.31
N LYS A 7 -18.06 1.84 11.51
CA LYS A 7 -18.09 2.85 12.58
C LYS A 7 -16.68 3.17 13.09
N VAL A 8 -15.87 2.15 13.40
CA VAL A 8 -14.47 2.33 13.86
C VAL A 8 -13.63 2.96 12.75
N PHE A 9 -13.71 2.45 11.53
CA PHE A 9 -12.98 2.98 10.39
C PHE A 9 -13.27 4.47 10.13
N LYS A 10 -14.55 4.87 10.20
CA LYS A 10 -14.96 6.27 10.02
C LYS A 10 -14.38 7.20 11.10
N LYS A 11 -14.19 6.71 12.34
CA LYS A 11 -13.54 7.49 13.43
C LYS A 11 -12.07 7.80 13.09
N VAL A 12 -11.35 6.84 12.51
CA VAL A 12 -9.91 6.94 12.29
C VAL A 12 -9.53 7.49 10.91
N GLU A 13 -10.40 7.38 9.90
CA GLU A 13 -10.10 7.69 8.50
C GLU A 13 -9.41 9.06 8.31
N LYS A 14 -9.92 10.11 8.96
CA LYS A 14 -9.32 11.45 8.86
C LYS A 14 -7.96 11.58 9.54
N LYS A 15 -7.70 10.80 10.59
CA LYS A 15 -6.48 10.85 11.40
C LYS A 15 -5.45 9.82 10.96
N TYR A 16 -5.88 8.82 10.19
CA TYR A 16 -5.05 7.71 9.74
C TYR A 16 -3.87 8.19 8.89
N ASN A 17 -4.08 9.20 8.07
CA ASN A 17 -3.03 9.81 7.27
C ASN A 17 -1.91 10.38 8.15
N SER A 18 -2.28 11.17 9.16
CA SER A 18 -1.30 11.73 10.11
C SER A 18 -0.59 10.65 10.92
N TYR A 19 -1.28 9.55 11.24
CA TYR A 19 -0.72 8.41 11.95
C TYR A 19 0.34 7.69 11.10
N GLN A 20 0.08 7.48 9.80
CA GLN A 20 1.03 6.82 8.89
C GLN A 20 2.23 7.70 8.51
N GLU A 21 2.12 9.02 8.57
CA GLU A 21 3.18 9.92 8.13
C GLU A 21 4.10 10.39 9.27
N LYS A 22 3.69 10.23 10.53
CA LYS A 22 4.39 10.83 11.68
C LYS A 22 4.90 9.80 12.69
N GLY A 23 5.87 10.22 13.48
CA GLY A 23 6.43 9.43 14.58
C GLY A 23 7.09 8.13 14.13
N ALA A 24 7.08 7.13 15.00
CA ALA A 24 7.70 5.82 14.77
C ALA A 24 7.07 5.07 13.58
N VAL A 25 5.76 5.21 13.36
CA VAL A 25 5.07 4.59 12.22
C VAL A 25 5.55 5.22 10.92
N GLY A 26 5.63 6.55 10.85
CA GLY A 26 6.14 7.24 9.67
C GLY A 26 7.57 6.87 9.33
N LEU A 27 8.44 6.73 10.35
CA LEU A 27 9.81 6.26 10.14
C LEU A 27 9.85 4.82 9.61
N PHE A 28 9.05 3.92 10.18
CA PHE A 28 8.95 2.54 9.71
C PHE A 28 8.46 2.47 8.25
N MET A 29 7.38 3.19 7.91
CA MET A 29 6.87 3.26 6.54
C MET A 29 7.92 3.81 5.57
N LYS A 30 8.66 4.85 5.97
CA LYS A 30 9.78 5.38 5.18
C LYS A 30 10.83 4.31 4.88
N LEU A 31 11.24 3.53 5.89
CA LEU A 31 12.22 2.45 5.70
C LEU A 31 11.70 1.37 4.74
N CYS A 32 10.44 0.97 4.86
CA CYS A 32 9.80 0.03 3.93
C CYS A 32 9.81 0.55 2.49
N HIS A 33 9.51 1.82 2.29
CA HIS A 33 9.54 2.43 0.96
C HIS A 33 10.96 2.52 0.40
N LEU A 34 11.94 2.95 1.20
CA LEU A 34 13.34 3.01 0.78
C LEU A 34 13.88 1.63 0.40
N GLN A 35 13.49 0.57 1.13
CA GLN A 35 13.89 -0.79 0.83
C GLN A 35 13.37 -1.27 -0.54
N LEU A 36 12.19 -0.81 -0.98
CA LEU A 36 11.66 -1.11 -2.31
C LEU A 36 12.47 -0.46 -3.45
N GLU A 37 13.31 0.54 -3.13
CA GLU A 37 14.15 1.25 -4.10
C GLU A 37 15.61 0.72 -4.14
N VAL A 38 16.00 -0.16 -3.23
CA VAL A 38 17.33 -0.79 -3.23
C VAL A 38 17.35 -1.89 -4.30
N ASN A 39 17.46 -1.50 -5.58
CA ASN A 39 17.49 -2.49 -6.64
C ASN A 39 18.14 -1.95 -7.92
N ASN A 40 19.19 -2.64 -8.40
CA ASN A 40 19.88 -2.33 -9.64
C ASN A 40 19.03 -2.55 -10.92
N TYR A 41 17.90 -3.27 -10.81
CA TYR A 41 17.00 -3.50 -11.95
C TYR A 41 16.30 -2.22 -12.46
N PHE A 42 16.33 -1.12 -11.71
CA PHE A 42 15.72 0.15 -12.11
C PHE A 42 16.56 0.95 -13.12
N ASN A 43 17.80 0.57 -13.38
CA ASN A 43 18.69 1.25 -14.35
C ASN A 43 18.11 1.27 -15.77
N LYS A 44 17.22 0.33 -16.12
CA LYS A 44 16.51 0.28 -17.40
C LYS A 44 15.38 1.30 -17.55
N PHE A 45 14.93 1.90 -16.45
CA PHE A 45 13.80 2.82 -16.43
C PHE A 45 14.21 4.23 -16.87
N ASN A 46 13.33 4.88 -17.62
CA ASN A 46 13.59 6.18 -18.25
C ASN A 46 12.31 7.04 -18.31
N LYS A 47 12.40 8.18 -19.01
CA LYS A 47 11.26 9.12 -19.16
C LYS A 47 10.05 8.56 -19.92
N LYS A 48 10.10 7.34 -20.48
CA LYS A 48 8.94 6.63 -21.09
C LYS A 48 8.32 5.60 -20.15
N THR A 49 8.96 5.30 -19.03
CA THR A 49 8.52 4.31 -18.05
C THR A 49 7.15 4.68 -17.47
N LYS A 50 6.24 3.71 -17.45
CA LYS A 50 4.91 3.84 -16.83
C LYS A 50 4.87 3.04 -15.53
N VAL A 51 4.57 3.72 -14.43
CA VAL A 51 4.47 3.13 -13.10
C VAL A 51 3.02 3.12 -12.65
N LEU A 52 2.58 2.01 -12.05
CA LEU A 52 1.29 1.88 -11.37
C LEU A 52 1.54 1.61 -9.89
N GLU A 53 0.99 2.42 -9.02
CA GLU A 53 0.92 2.15 -7.59
C GLU A 53 -0.53 1.82 -7.22
N ILE A 54 -0.76 0.62 -6.69
CA ILE A 54 -2.08 0.16 -6.29
C ILE A 54 -2.19 0.25 -4.77
N GLY A 55 -3.27 0.87 -4.28
CA GLY A 55 -3.51 1.01 -2.86
C GLY A 55 -2.56 1.99 -2.16
N ALA A 56 -2.22 3.10 -2.83
CA ALA A 56 -1.28 4.11 -2.33
C ALA A 56 -1.68 4.74 -0.98
N GLY A 57 -2.98 4.70 -0.63
CA GLY A 57 -3.49 5.28 0.60
C GLY A 57 -3.10 6.74 0.77
N SER A 58 -2.55 7.06 1.94
CA SER A 58 -2.06 8.41 2.29
C SER A 58 -0.55 8.53 2.29
N SER A 59 0.16 7.39 2.33
CA SER A 59 1.62 7.34 2.33
C SER A 59 2.12 6.65 1.05
N PRO A 60 2.03 7.33 -0.10
CA PRO A 60 2.37 6.73 -1.38
C PRO A 60 3.88 6.52 -1.53
N HIS A 61 4.24 5.44 -2.21
CA HIS A 61 5.61 5.14 -2.58
C HIS A 61 6.22 6.19 -3.52
N TYR A 62 5.38 6.89 -4.26
CA TYR A 62 5.77 7.98 -5.17
C TYR A 62 6.82 8.93 -4.59
N ALA A 63 6.74 9.25 -3.29
CA ALA A 63 7.66 10.17 -2.64
C ALA A 63 9.11 9.64 -2.53
N TYR A 64 9.30 8.34 -2.75
CA TYR A 64 10.58 7.64 -2.57
C TYR A 64 11.16 7.11 -3.88
N ILE A 65 10.45 7.24 -5.00
CA ILE A 65 10.86 6.66 -6.27
C ILE A 65 12.20 7.24 -6.72
N SER A 66 13.18 6.38 -6.98
CA SER A 66 14.56 6.75 -7.30
C SER A 66 14.88 6.76 -8.79
N HIS A 67 14.01 6.18 -9.61
CA HIS A 67 14.23 6.07 -11.05
C HIS A 67 13.39 7.05 -11.87
N ALA A 68 13.79 7.29 -13.12
CA ALA A 68 13.05 8.12 -14.04
C ALA A 68 11.74 7.45 -14.49
N PHE A 69 10.69 8.24 -14.72
CA PHE A 69 9.43 7.80 -15.31
C PHE A 69 8.78 8.91 -16.14
N GLY A 70 7.91 8.51 -17.08
CA GLY A 70 7.09 9.43 -17.87
C GLY A 70 5.68 9.58 -17.30
N LYS A 71 5.14 8.49 -16.75
CA LYS A 71 3.77 8.44 -16.21
C LYS A 71 3.72 7.66 -14.91
N TYR A 72 3.04 8.21 -13.91
CA TYR A 72 2.77 7.56 -12.64
C TYR A 72 1.26 7.52 -12.39
N VAL A 73 0.71 6.34 -12.12
CA VAL A 73 -0.73 6.17 -11.93
C VAL A 73 -0.99 5.68 -10.51
N PHE A 74 -1.80 6.42 -9.76
CA PHE A 74 -2.38 5.94 -8.52
C PHE A 74 -3.69 5.22 -8.81
N LEU A 75 -3.80 3.96 -8.41
CA LEU A 75 -5.02 3.17 -8.45
C LEU A 75 -5.48 2.93 -7.01
N GLU A 76 -6.61 3.49 -6.64
CA GLU A 76 -7.06 3.48 -5.24
C GLU A 76 -8.57 3.21 -5.14
N LYS A 77 -8.98 2.44 -4.13
CA LYS A 77 -10.38 2.13 -3.85
C LYS A 77 -11.09 3.27 -3.12
N SER A 78 -10.39 3.93 -2.20
CA SER A 78 -10.92 5.00 -1.37
C SER A 78 -10.98 6.32 -2.14
N LYS A 79 -12.18 6.87 -2.33
CA LYS A 79 -12.37 8.22 -2.88
C LYS A 79 -11.70 9.29 -2.01
N PHE A 80 -11.65 9.07 -0.69
CA PHE A 80 -10.99 9.97 0.24
C PHE A 80 -9.48 10.01 -0.01
N ALA A 81 -8.82 8.83 -0.15
CA ALA A 81 -7.41 8.74 -0.48
C ALA A 81 -7.09 9.37 -1.85
N ILE A 82 -7.90 9.13 -2.88
CA ILE A 82 -7.77 9.79 -4.18
C ILE A 82 -7.78 11.31 -4.05
N ASN A 83 -8.74 11.85 -3.30
CA ASN A 83 -8.86 13.30 -3.12
C ASN A 83 -7.66 13.87 -2.34
N TYR A 84 -7.15 13.13 -1.36
CA TYR A 84 -5.94 13.49 -0.62
C TYR A 84 -4.72 13.54 -1.55
N LEU A 85 -4.49 12.48 -2.34
CA LEU A 85 -3.39 12.41 -3.31
C LEU A 85 -3.46 13.51 -4.36
N LYS A 86 -4.65 13.80 -4.88
CA LYS A 86 -4.87 14.93 -5.82
C LYS A 86 -4.48 16.28 -5.22
N LYS A 87 -4.80 16.51 -3.95
CA LYS A 87 -4.40 17.75 -3.24
C LYS A 87 -2.88 17.79 -3.03
N LYS A 88 -2.28 16.67 -2.59
CA LYS A 88 -0.85 16.55 -2.28
C LYS A 88 0.04 16.77 -3.51
N PHE A 89 -0.37 16.24 -4.68
CA PHE A 89 0.43 16.26 -5.91
C PHE A 89 -0.20 17.09 -7.04
N LYS A 90 -1.00 18.08 -6.71
CA LYS A 90 -1.85 18.88 -7.61
C LYS A 90 -1.13 19.44 -8.86
N LYS A 91 0.16 19.72 -8.79
CA LYS A 91 0.92 20.40 -9.87
C LYS A 91 1.67 19.42 -10.80
N ASN A 92 1.63 18.11 -10.56
CA ASN A 92 2.44 17.19 -11.35
C ASN A 92 1.64 16.57 -12.50
N LYS A 93 1.89 17.04 -13.72
CA LYS A 93 1.24 16.56 -14.96
C LYS A 93 1.57 15.09 -15.32
N LYS A 94 2.58 14.49 -14.69
CA LYS A 94 2.94 13.09 -14.92
C LYS A 94 2.11 12.12 -14.09
N ILE A 95 1.27 12.61 -13.17
CA ILE A 95 0.49 11.78 -12.26
C ILE A 95 -0.95 11.69 -12.72
N ASP A 96 -1.45 10.47 -12.84
CA ASP A 96 -2.87 10.16 -13.00
C ASP A 96 -3.44 9.50 -11.74
N TYR A 97 -4.75 9.65 -11.58
CA TYR A 97 -5.51 9.09 -10.47
C TYR A 97 -6.69 8.31 -11.01
N LYS A 98 -6.81 7.04 -10.64
CA LYS A 98 -7.94 6.20 -11.04
C LYS A 98 -8.53 5.50 -9.81
N SER A 99 -9.84 5.60 -9.67
CA SER A 99 -10.58 4.83 -8.68
C SER A 99 -10.99 3.49 -9.26
N TYR A 100 -11.05 2.44 -8.43
CA TYR A 100 -11.55 1.13 -8.81
C TYR A 100 -12.33 0.46 -7.67
N ASN A 101 -12.91 -0.71 -7.93
CA ASN A 101 -13.75 -1.42 -6.96
C ASN A 101 -12.97 -2.32 -5.97
N GLY A 102 -11.64 -2.36 -6.08
CA GLY A 102 -10.78 -3.23 -5.26
C GLY A 102 -10.69 -4.68 -5.75
N LYS A 103 -11.33 -5.02 -6.88
CA LYS A 103 -11.37 -6.39 -7.42
C LYS A 103 -10.64 -6.52 -8.75
N ILE A 104 -11.02 -5.71 -9.75
CA ILE A 104 -10.49 -5.78 -11.11
C ILE A 104 -9.64 -4.56 -11.39
N ILE A 105 -8.41 -4.76 -11.85
CA ILE A 105 -7.49 -3.69 -12.23
C ILE A 105 -7.87 -3.16 -13.61
N PRO A 106 -8.42 -1.92 -13.72
CA PRO A 106 -9.10 -1.42 -14.92
C PRO A 106 -8.12 -0.86 -15.97
N PHE A 107 -7.11 -1.65 -16.32
CA PHE A 107 -6.14 -1.33 -17.36
C PHE A 107 -5.98 -2.49 -18.33
N LYS A 108 -5.48 -2.19 -19.53
CA LYS A 108 -5.12 -3.19 -20.53
C LYS A 108 -3.93 -4.03 -20.06
N GLU A 109 -3.79 -5.23 -20.58
CA GLU A 109 -2.60 -6.05 -20.36
C GLU A 109 -1.35 -5.36 -20.92
N ASN A 110 -0.18 -5.70 -20.38
CA ASN A 110 1.13 -5.17 -20.82
C ASN A 110 1.20 -3.63 -20.83
N SER A 111 0.58 -2.96 -19.83
CA SER A 111 0.48 -1.50 -19.79
C SER A 111 1.58 -0.82 -18.99
N PHE A 112 2.18 -1.49 -17.99
CA PHE A 112 3.08 -0.89 -17.03
C PHE A 112 4.46 -1.54 -17.02
N ASP A 113 5.48 -0.72 -16.85
CA ASP A 113 6.88 -1.17 -16.73
C ASP A 113 7.19 -1.54 -15.27
N ARG A 114 6.53 -0.89 -14.31
CA ARG A 114 6.61 -1.19 -12.88
C ARG A 114 5.22 -1.13 -12.23
N ILE A 115 4.91 -2.13 -11.39
CA ILE A 115 3.73 -2.09 -10.52
C ILE A 115 4.21 -2.18 -9.08
N ILE A 116 3.63 -1.38 -8.20
CA ILE A 116 4.00 -1.27 -6.79
C ILE A 116 2.79 -1.64 -5.93
N LEU A 117 2.99 -2.58 -5.01
CA LEU A 117 2.04 -3.02 -3.99
C LEU A 117 2.71 -2.84 -2.62
N SER A 118 2.50 -1.69 -1.98
CA SER A 118 3.06 -1.42 -0.66
C SER A 118 1.96 -1.56 0.38
N HIS A 119 2.03 -2.61 1.20
CA HIS A 119 1.03 -2.92 2.23
C HIS A 119 -0.40 -3.04 1.67
N VAL A 120 -0.57 -3.88 0.65
CA VAL A 120 -1.86 -4.09 -0.04
C VAL A 120 -2.34 -5.53 0.07
N LEU A 121 -1.46 -6.51 -0.15
CA LEU A 121 -1.86 -7.92 -0.29
C LEU A 121 -2.45 -8.51 1.00
N GLU A 122 -2.07 -8.00 2.15
CA GLU A 122 -2.63 -8.39 3.44
C GLU A 122 -4.11 -8.07 3.58
N HIS A 123 -4.63 -7.16 2.75
CA HIS A 123 -6.04 -6.72 2.74
C HIS A 123 -6.88 -7.38 1.63
N ILE A 124 -6.27 -8.15 0.73
CA ILE A 124 -6.93 -8.71 -0.44
C ILE A 124 -7.52 -10.09 -0.12
N PRO A 125 -8.84 -10.31 -0.24
CA PRO A 125 -9.45 -11.60 0.07
C PRO A 125 -8.92 -12.76 -0.77
N GLU A 126 -8.64 -12.54 -2.05
CA GLU A 126 -8.15 -13.53 -3.01
C GLU A 126 -6.81 -13.08 -3.61
N PRO A 127 -5.70 -13.18 -2.83
CA PRO A 127 -4.42 -12.61 -3.23
C PRO A 127 -3.82 -13.27 -4.47
N GLU A 128 -4.07 -14.57 -4.70
CA GLU A 128 -3.60 -15.25 -5.91
C GLU A 128 -4.27 -14.72 -7.18
N VAL A 129 -5.60 -14.54 -7.15
CA VAL A 129 -6.37 -13.99 -8.27
C VAL A 129 -5.94 -12.57 -8.56
N PHE A 130 -5.77 -11.76 -7.50
CA PHE A 130 -5.32 -10.38 -7.61
C PHE A 130 -3.90 -10.26 -8.17
N LEU A 131 -2.96 -11.09 -7.70
CA LEU A 131 -1.60 -11.14 -8.24
C LEU A 131 -1.59 -11.56 -9.70
N LYS A 132 -2.37 -12.58 -10.09
CA LYS A 132 -2.50 -13.01 -11.48
C LYS A 132 -3.00 -11.87 -12.38
N ASP A 133 -4.01 -11.10 -11.95
CA ASP A 133 -4.49 -9.94 -12.71
C ASP A 133 -3.43 -8.82 -12.74
N THR A 134 -2.73 -8.57 -11.62
CA THR A 134 -1.62 -7.61 -11.54
C THR A 134 -0.51 -7.94 -12.52
N MET A 135 -0.08 -9.21 -12.57
CA MET A 135 0.98 -9.66 -13.48
C MET A 135 0.62 -9.48 -14.95
N LYS A 136 -0.65 -9.69 -15.33
CA LYS A 136 -1.12 -9.41 -16.70
C LYS A 136 -0.97 -7.94 -17.10
N LYS A 137 -1.02 -7.00 -16.13
CA LYS A 137 -0.86 -5.57 -16.42
C LYS A 137 0.60 -5.16 -16.59
N LEU A 138 1.55 -5.98 -16.12
CA LEU A 138 2.97 -5.78 -16.36
C LEU A 138 3.33 -6.08 -17.82
N LYS A 139 4.23 -5.28 -18.37
CA LYS A 139 4.89 -5.58 -19.64
C LYS A 139 5.86 -6.76 -19.47
N LYS A 140 6.23 -7.39 -20.59
CA LYS A 140 7.36 -8.34 -20.63
C LYS A 140 8.59 -7.66 -20.01
N ASN A 141 9.25 -8.33 -19.07
CA ASN A 141 10.37 -7.79 -18.29
C ASN A 141 10.00 -6.59 -17.38
N GLY A 142 8.72 -6.34 -17.10
CA GLY A 142 8.30 -5.38 -16.08
C GLY A 142 8.66 -5.84 -14.67
N ILE A 143 8.61 -4.93 -13.70
CA ILE A 143 8.96 -5.21 -12.30
C ILE A 143 7.72 -5.07 -11.42
N LEU A 144 7.43 -6.12 -10.64
CA LEU A 144 6.47 -6.06 -9.54
C LEU A 144 7.24 -5.85 -8.23
N SER A 145 7.02 -4.70 -7.59
CA SER A 145 7.59 -4.35 -6.28
C SER A 145 6.55 -4.57 -5.19
N ILE A 146 6.83 -5.45 -4.23
CA ILE A 146 5.90 -5.79 -3.14
C ILE A 146 6.56 -5.51 -1.80
N SER A 147 5.88 -4.77 -0.94
CA SER A 147 6.18 -4.65 0.49
C SER A 147 5.06 -5.27 1.30
N LEU A 148 5.41 -6.12 2.26
CA LEU A 148 4.48 -6.82 3.14
C LEU A 148 4.81 -6.51 4.60
N PRO A 149 3.81 -6.34 5.48
CA PRO A 149 4.05 -6.23 6.91
C PRO A 149 4.52 -7.58 7.46
N CYS A 150 5.36 -7.56 8.49
CA CYS A 150 5.84 -8.76 9.17
C CYS A 150 4.77 -9.39 10.10
N ASP A 151 3.49 -9.23 9.82
CA ASP A 151 2.38 -9.75 10.63
C ASP A 151 2.12 -11.25 10.29
N PRO A 152 2.08 -12.14 11.27
CA PRO A 152 2.11 -12.00 12.74
C PRO A 152 3.50 -12.18 13.42
N GLY A 153 4.58 -11.72 12.83
CA GLY A 153 5.93 -11.91 13.36
C GLY A 153 6.16 -11.29 14.75
N VAL A 154 7.21 -11.77 15.46
CA VAL A 154 7.55 -11.31 16.83
C VAL A 154 7.84 -9.80 16.86
N LEU A 155 8.66 -9.30 15.94
CA LEU A 155 8.97 -7.87 15.84
C LEU A 155 7.72 -7.01 15.59
N TRP A 156 6.77 -7.51 14.84
CA TRP A 156 5.50 -6.86 14.61
C TRP A 156 4.67 -6.74 15.91
N ARG A 157 4.61 -7.82 16.69
CA ARG A 157 3.91 -7.84 17.99
C ARG A 157 4.53 -6.85 18.97
N VAL A 158 5.86 -6.85 19.07
CA VAL A 158 6.62 -5.92 19.92
C VAL A 158 6.40 -4.47 19.47
N GLY A 159 6.54 -4.18 18.18
CA GLY A 159 6.29 -2.86 17.61
C GLY A 159 4.87 -2.37 17.88
N ARG A 160 3.85 -3.21 17.70
CA ARG A 160 2.45 -2.88 18.02
C ARG A 160 2.22 -2.61 19.51
N PHE A 161 2.86 -3.36 20.40
CA PHE A 161 2.77 -3.12 21.83
C PHE A 161 3.24 -1.69 22.16
N PHE A 162 4.42 -1.29 21.69
CA PHE A 162 4.92 0.07 21.89
C PHE A 162 4.05 1.13 21.23
N LEU A 163 3.54 0.90 20.02
CA LEU A 163 2.63 1.82 19.34
C LEU A 163 1.33 2.04 20.12
N LYS A 164 0.76 0.99 20.74
CA LYS A 164 -0.43 1.11 21.57
C LYS A 164 -0.19 2.02 22.78
N ILE A 165 0.96 1.86 23.44
CA ILE A 165 1.31 2.66 24.62
C ILE A 165 1.55 4.12 24.23
N LEU A 166 2.30 4.36 23.15
CA LEU A 166 2.82 5.68 22.84
C LEU A 166 1.91 6.54 21.94
N SER A 167 1.11 5.92 21.07
CA SER A 167 0.56 6.67 19.93
C SER A 167 -0.93 6.46 19.65
N VAL A 168 -1.46 5.27 19.83
CA VAL A 168 -2.82 4.93 19.33
C VAL A 168 -3.89 5.80 19.97
N LYS A 169 -3.91 5.91 21.29
CA LYS A 169 -4.91 6.70 22.03
C LYS A 169 -4.77 8.19 21.73
N LYS A 170 -3.55 8.71 21.64
CA LYS A 170 -3.29 10.14 21.38
C LYS A 170 -3.63 10.57 19.95
N ILE A 171 -3.29 9.74 18.97
CA ILE A 171 -3.40 10.13 17.54
C ILE A 171 -4.75 9.71 16.96
N LEU A 172 -5.15 8.47 17.16
CA LEU A 172 -6.36 7.93 16.53
C LEU A 172 -7.63 8.20 17.35
N ASN A 173 -7.50 8.46 18.64
CA ASN A 173 -8.62 8.64 19.57
C ASN A 173 -9.58 7.44 19.60
N ILE A 174 -9.02 6.25 19.66
CA ILE A 174 -9.72 4.98 19.80
C ILE A 174 -9.10 4.17 20.95
N SER A 175 -9.85 3.21 21.48
CA SER A 175 -9.36 2.30 22.50
C SER A 175 -8.39 1.27 21.90
N ASN A 176 -7.58 0.63 22.76
CA ASN A 176 -6.69 -0.46 22.32
C ASN A 176 -7.49 -1.63 21.72
N VAL A 177 -8.69 -1.92 22.24
CA VAL A 177 -9.56 -2.97 21.72
C VAL A 177 -10.09 -2.60 20.32
N GLU A 178 -10.51 -1.35 20.11
CA GLU A 178 -10.92 -0.87 18.78
C GLU A 178 -9.76 -0.92 17.78
N TYR A 179 -8.55 -0.60 18.23
CA TYR A 179 -7.35 -0.70 17.39
C TYR A 179 -7.04 -2.14 17.01
N ASP A 180 -7.04 -3.08 17.97
CA ASP A 180 -6.81 -4.50 17.69
C ASP A 180 -7.85 -5.07 16.74
N TYR A 181 -9.12 -4.71 16.96
CA TYR A 181 -10.20 -5.10 16.06
C TYR A 181 -10.00 -4.55 14.66
N LEU A 182 -9.61 -3.29 14.53
CA LEU A 182 -9.34 -2.66 13.22
C LEU A 182 -8.25 -3.44 12.47
N ILE A 183 -7.10 -3.67 13.10
CA ILE A 183 -6.00 -4.40 12.49
C ILE A 183 -6.41 -5.83 12.13
N ALA A 184 -7.01 -6.57 13.05
CA ALA A 184 -7.46 -7.95 12.79
C ALA A 184 -8.50 -8.05 11.66
N SER A 185 -9.33 -7.02 11.49
CA SER A 185 -10.33 -6.96 10.42
C SER A 185 -9.79 -6.52 9.06
N GLU A 186 -8.64 -5.84 9.04
CA GLU A 186 -7.98 -5.37 7.82
C GLU A 186 -6.90 -6.35 7.33
N HIS A 187 -6.08 -6.93 8.23
CA HIS A 187 -5.04 -7.89 7.88
C HIS A 187 -5.62 -9.31 7.85
N ILE A 188 -6.18 -9.70 6.72
CA ILE A 188 -6.81 -11.01 6.53
C ILE A 188 -5.83 -12.08 6.05
N ASN A 189 -4.67 -11.68 5.51
CA ASN A 189 -3.61 -12.58 5.07
C ASN A 189 -2.34 -12.40 5.91
N SER A 190 -1.75 -13.52 6.36
CA SER A 190 -0.45 -13.51 7.02
C SER A 190 0.69 -13.37 6.01
N ILE A 191 1.83 -12.82 6.46
CA ILE A 191 3.05 -12.74 5.63
C ILE A 191 3.51 -14.14 5.19
N PHE A 192 3.34 -15.16 6.03
CA PHE A 192 3.78 -16.54 5.71
C PHE A 192 2.98 -17.09 4.52
N ASN A 193 1.66 -16.92 4.52
CA ASN A 193 0.81 -17.35 3.42
C ASN A 193 1.15 -16.58 2.13
N LEU A 194 1.24 -15.26 2.20
CA LEU A 194 1.56 -14.43 1.04
C LEU A 194 2.93 -14.76 0.45
N LYS A 195 3.94 -14.97 1.31
CA LYS A 195 5.28 -15.36 0.88
C LYS A 195 5.27 -16.74 0.18
N SER A 196 4.49 -17.69 0.69
CA SER A 196 4.36 -19.02 0.09
C SER A 196 3.68 -18.93 -1.28
N ILE A 197 2.60 -18.17 -1.41
CA ILE A 197 1.91 -17.93 -2.68
C ILE A 197 2.87 -17.30 -3.72
N ILE A 198 3.58 -16.25 -3.33
CA ILE A 198 4.51 -15.55 -4.23
C ILE A 198 5.63 -16.49 -4.67
N LYS A 199 6.26 -17.22 -3.76
CA LYS A 199 7.37 -18.14 -4.08
C LYS A 199 6.97 -19.34 -4.94
N TYR A 200 5.73 -19.84 -4.78
CA TYR A 200 5.25 -20.98 -5.55
C TYR A 200 4.86 -20.60 -6.98
N LYS A 201 4.37 -19.39 -7.20
CA LYS A 201 3.79 -18.99 -8.50
C LYS A 201 4.69 -18.11 -9.36
N TYR A 202 5.65 -17.43 -8.74
CA TYR A 202 6.50 -16.42 -9.37
C TYR A 202 7.97 -16.54 -8.95
#